data_b5736e5c0d68a7ad5f33d4562bfffbf4
#
_entry.id   b5736e5c0d68a7ad5f33d4562bfffbf4
#
_cell.length_a   1.000
_cell.length_b   1.000
_cell.length_c   1.000
_cell.angle_alpha   90.00
_cell.angle_beta   90.00
_cell.angle_gamma   90.00
#
_symmetry.space_group_name_H-M   'P 1'
#
loop_
_entity.id
_entity.type
_entity.pdbx_description
1 polymer ?
#
loop_
_entity_poly.entity_id
_entity_poly.type
_entity_poly.pdbx_seq_one_letter_code
_entity_poly.pdbx_strand_id
1 'polypeptide(L)'
;MRVALIQHDIVWEDPLANHARLAPRIASAAGSGAELVVLSEMFASGFSMATERIAEGVEGPTVSFLRAQASAHRIHVCGSVALREGGGLPGNELVLAGPDGAIQRYRKIHPFSYAGENDHYAAGDRIATWEIAGVRVTPFVCYDLRFADVFWVAGPATDAYVVVANWPASRQQHWRSLVVARAIENQAYVIAVNRVGAGGGLSYAGGSCVVGPMGAIEADADAAGGSGGSEITILAEIDPARVAAVRAEFPFLADRCTAGGPSDRPN
;
A
#
# COMPACT_ATOMS: atom_id res chain seq x y z
N MET A 1 -7.55 -8.28 -12.62
CA MET A 1 -7.07 -6.88 -12.52
C MET A 1 -5.56 -6.84 -12.69
N ARG A 2 -5.08 -6.04 -13.63
CA ARG A 2 -3.64 -5.87 -13.83
C ARG A 2 -3.11 -4.71 -12.99
N VAL A 3 -2.12 -4.98 -12.13
CA VAL A 3 -1.54 -3.99 -11.21
C VAL A 3 -0.11 -3.67 -11.59
N ALA A 4 0.27 -2.39 -11.47
CA ALA A 4 1.65 -1.93 -11.58
C ALA A 4 2.15 -1.40 -10.22
N LEU A 5 3.30 -1.88 -9.78
CA LEU A 5 3.98 -1.44 -8.58
C LEU A 5 5.16 -0.55 -9.00
N ILE A 6 5.14 0.71 -8.58
CA ILE A 6 6.24 1.64 -8.89
C ILE A 6 7.14 1.76 -7.65
N GLN A 7 8.24 1.00 -7.67
CA GLN A 7 9.34 1.14 -6.72
C GLN A 7 10.22 2.31 -7.15
N HIS A 8 10.29 3.37 -6.37
CA HIS A 8 11.00 4.59 -6.75
C HIS A 8 11.77 5.19 -5.57
N ASP A 9 12.77 5.99 -5.88
CA ASP A 9 13.43 6.88 -4.93
C ASP A 9 12.63 8.18 -4.79
N ILE A 10 12.55 8.70 -3.57
CA ILE A 10 11.77 9.88 -3.23
C ILE A 10 12.75 11.04 -3.00
N VAL A 11 12.59 12.11 -3.77
CA VAL A 11 13.23 13.39 -3.47
C VAL A 11 12.62 13.92 -2.17
N TRP A 12 13.48 14.07 -1.15
CA TRP A 12 13.01 14.36 0.21
C TRP A 12 12.32 15.73 0.30
N GLU A 13 11.08 15.73 0.79
CA GLU A 13 10.22 16.92 0.98
C GLU A 13 10.06 17.81 -0.27
N ASP A 14 10.14 17.23 -1.47
CA ASP A 14 9.92 17.94 -2.74
C ASP A 14 8.79 17.27 -3.57
N PRO A 15 7.52 17.59 -3.30
CA PRO A 15 6.40 17.00 -4.00
C PRO A 15 6.42 17.26 -5.51
N LEU A 16 6.84 18.45 -5.95
CA LEU A 16 6.85 18.79 -7.38
C LEU A 16 7.87 17.96 -8.15
N ALA A 17 9.08 17.78 -7.61
CA ALA A 17 10.08 16.89 -8.22
C ALA A 17 9.59 15.43 -8.28
N ASN A 18 8.95 14.95 -7.21
CA ASN A 18 8.41 13.59 -7.19
C ASN A 18 7.26 13.40 -8.18
N HIS A 19 6.33 14.35 -8.29
CA HIS A 19 5.25 14.30 -9.29
C HIS A 19 5.81 14.27 -10.72
N ALA A 20 6.80 15.13 -11.03
CA ALA A 20 7.42 15.16 -12.35
C ALA A 20 8.13 13.83 -12.71
N ARG A 21 8.74 13.15 -11.75
CA ARG A 21 9.41 11.85 -11.94
C ARG A 21 8.41 10.69 -12.07
N LEU A 22 7.28 10.77 -11.39
CA LEU A 22 6.28 9.70 -11.37
C LEU A 22 5.31 9.75 -12.55
N ALA A 23 4.96 10.93 -13.05
CA ALA A 23 4.01 11.06 -14.15
C ALA A 23 4.36 10.18 -15.38
N PRO A 24 5.59 10.18 -15.92
CA PRO A 24 5.92 9.31 -17.07
C PRO A 24 5.91 7.83 -16.72
N ARG A 25 6.18 7.44 -15.46
CA ARG A 25 6.12 6.05 -15.02
C ARG A 25 4.68 5.55 -14.92
N ILE A 26 3.77 6.39 -14.41
CA ILE A 26 2.33 6.10 -14.37
C ILE A 26 1.79 5.96 -15.80
N ALA A 27 2.15 6.88 -16.70
CA ALA A 27 1.77 6.81 -18.11
C ALA A 27 2.26 5.51 -18.78
N SER A 28 3.51 5.11 -18.53
CA SER A 28 4.08 3.87 -19.06
C SER A 28 3.38 2.63 -18.49
N ALA A 29 3.05 2.61 -17.20
CA ALA A 29 2.31 1.52 -16.58
C ALA A 29 0.90 1.39 -17.18
N ALA A 30 0.20 2.50 -17.37
CA ALA A 30 -1.10 2.54 -18.02
C ALA A 30 -1.02 2.03 -19.48
N GLY A 31 -0.01 2.48 -20.22
CA GLY A 31 0.28 2.00 -21.59
C GLY A 31 0.59 0.50 -21.65
N SER A 32 1.05 -0.09 -20.55
CA SER A 32 1.26 -1.54 -20.40
C SER A 32 0.00 -2.29 -19.93
N GLY A 33 -1.15 -1.60 -19.86
CA GLY A 33 -2.45 -2.18 -19.52
C GLY A 33 -2.73 -2.29 -18.02
N ALA A 34 -2.00 -1.56 -17.17
CA ALA A 34 -2.33 -1.53 -15.74
C ALA A 34 -3.70 -0.86 -15.51
N GLU A 35 -4.51 -1.46 -14.66
CA GLU A 35 -5.81 -0.95 -14.20
C GLU A 35 -5.67 -0.25 -12.84
N LEU A 36 -4.64 -0.66 -12.06
CA LEU A 36 -4.24 -0.05 -10.80
C LEU A 36 -2.74 0.22 -10.79
N VAL A 37 -2.34 1.44 -10.47
CA VAL A 37 -0.94 1.81 -10.19
C VAL A 37 -0.79 2.10 -8.71
N VAL A 38 0.20 1.46 -8.07
CA VAL A 38 0.49 1.62 -6.65
C VAL A 38 1.84 2.30 -6.46
N LEU A 39 1.84 3.44 -5.78
CA LEU A 39 3.01 4.20 -5.36
C LEU A 39 3.33 3.88 -3.89
N SER A 40 4.51 4.29 -3.41
CA SER A 40 4.93 4.02 -2.03
C SER A 40 4.21 4.89 -0.98
N GLU A 41 4.51 4.65 0.29
CA GLU A 41 4.10 5.53 1.41
C GLU A 41 4.72 6.91 1.23
N MET A 42 3.93 7.97 1.47
CA MET A 42 4.36 9.37 1.36
C MET A 42 5.23 9.63 0.11
N PHE A 43 4.77 9.10 -1.02
CA PHE A 43 5.52 9.07 -2.29
C PHE A 43 5.95 10.44 -2.80
N ALA A 44 5.28 11.50 -2.35
CA ALA A 44 5.55 12.87 -2.76
C ALA A 44 6.54 13.59 -1.83
N SER A 45 6.73 13.16 -0.59
CA SER A 45 7.53 13.90 0.41
C SER A 45 8.57 13.03 1.14
N GLY A 46 8.39 11.71 1.12
CA GLY A 46 9.09 10.82 2.04
C GLY A 46 8.48 10.84 3.45
N PHE A 47 8.89 9.88 4.27
CA PHE A 47 8.39 9.71 5.64
C PHE A 47 9.01 10.77 6.57
N SER A 48 8.53 12.01 6.45
CA SER A 48 8.98 13.17 7.22
C SER A 48 8.02 13.51 8.35
N MET A 49 8.59 13.92 9.48
CA MET A 49 7.83 14.45 10.64
C MET A 49 7.61 15.97 10.54
N ALA A 50 8.13 16.62 9.48
CA ALA A 50 7.96 18.07 9.28
C ALA A 50 6.58 18.41 8.69
N THR A 51 5.53 17.98 9.37
CA THR A 51 4.13 18.07 8.90
C THR A 51 3.68 19.47 8.52
N GLU A 52 4.25 20.52 9.15
CA GLU A 52 3.94 21.91 8.79
C GLU A 52 4.43 22.29 7.38
N ARG A 53 5.40 21.56 6.83
CA ARG A 53 5.92 21.79 5.48
C ARG A 53 5.30 20.89 4.42
N ILE A 54 4.98 19.63 4.80
CA ILE A 54 4.60 18.61 3.83
C ILE A 54 3.13 18.22 3.86
N ALA A 55 2.40 18.50 4.95
CA ALA A 55 0.99 18.17 5.01
C ALA A 55 0.17 19.16 4.15
N GLU A 56 -0.71 18.58 3.35
CA GLU A 56 -1.61 19.34 2.49
C GLU A 56 -3.07 19.08 2.83
N GLY A 57 -3.96 19.92 2.32
CA GLY A 57 -5.40 19.70 2.44
C GLY A 57 -5.88 18.54 1.56
N VAL A 58 -7.09 18.07 1.79
CA VAL A 58 -7.70 16.94 1.05
C VAL A 58 -7.87 17.20 -0.46
N GLU A 59 -7.84 18.47 -0.89
CA GLU A 59 -7.82 18.89 -2.30
C GLU A 59 -6.44 19.46 -2.69
N GLY A 60 -5.39 19.11 -1.95
CA GLY A 60 -4.07 19.62 -2.16
C GLY A 60 -3.38 19.14 -3.44
N PRO A 61 -2.16 19.61 -3.71
CA PRO A 61 -1.46 19.38 -4.98
C PRO A 61 -1.18 17.90 -5.25
N THR A 62 -0.89 17.09 -4.22
CA THR A 62 -0.60 15.66 -4.41
C THR A 62 -1.87 14.86 -4.68
N VAL A 63 -2.99 15.16 -4.00
CA VAL A 63 -4.29 14.56 -4.31
C VAL A 63 -4.74 14.96 -5.71
N SER A 64 -4.56 16.22 -6.09
CA SER A 64 -4.86 16.71 -7.43
C SER A 64 -3.99 16.04 -8.50
N PHE A 65 -2.72 15.77 -8.22
CA PHE A 65 -1.83 14.99 -9.09
C PHE A 65 -2.35 13.57 -9.29
N LEU A 66 -2.70 12.85 -8.22
CA LEU A 66 -3.26 11.49 -8.32
C LEU A 66 -4.54 11.47 -9.16
N ARG A 67 -5.45 12.42 -8.92
CA ARG A 67 -6.71 12.57 -9.67
C ARG A 67 -6.44 12.83 -11.15
N ALA A 68 -5.51 13.74 -11.46
CA ALA A 68 -5.15 14.06 -12.84
C ALA A 68 -4.56 12.87 -13.59
N GLN A 69 -3.66 12.10 -12.95
CA GLN A 69 -3.08 10.90 -13.55
C GLN A 69 -4.13 9.81 -13.76
N ALA A 70 -4.99 9.57 -12.78
CA ALA A 70 -6.05 8.57 -12.86
C ALA A 70 -7.01 8.87 -14.02
N SER A 71 -7.49 10.11 -14.12
CA SER A 71 -8.40 10.53 -15.18
C SER A 71 -7.75 10.53 -16.56
N ALA A 72 -6.51 11.07 -16.70
CA ALA A 72 -5.81 11.16 -17.97
C ALA A 72 -5.55 9.78 -18.60
N HIS A 73 -5.25 8.79 -17.77
CA HIS A 73 -4.91 7.43 -18.22
C HIS A 73 -6.06 6.43 -18.06
N ARG A 74 -7.21 6.83 -17.50
CA ARG A 74 -8.40 6.00 -17.22
C ARG A 74 -8.07 4.76 -16.38
N ILE A 75 -7.26 4.94 -15.33
CA ILE A 75 -6.83 3.90 -14.40
C ILE A 75 -7.07 4.34 -12.96
N HIS A 76 -6.92 3.42 -12.03
CA HIS A 76 -6.82 3.77 -10.61
C HIS A 76 -5.36 4.04 -10.26
N VAL A 77 -5.10 5.05 -9.42
CA VAL A 77 -3.75 5.36 -8.91
C VAL A 77 -3.83 5.56 -7.41
N CYS A 78 -2.95 4.91 -6.64
CA CYS A 78 -2.90 5.09 -5.20
C CYS A 78 -1.48 5.24 -4.65
N GLY A 79 -1.38 5.90 -3.50
CA GLY A 79 -0.18 6.07 -2.70
C GLY A 79 -0.51 6.86 -1.45
N SER A 80 0.34 6.85 -0.40
CA SER A 80 -0.03 7.62 0.78
C SER A 80 0.52 9.04 0.77
N VAL A 81 -0.21 9.92 1.44
CA VAL A 81 0.00 11.37 1.49
C VAL A 81 -0.23 11.85 2.93
N ALA A 82 0.51 12.86 3.37
CA ALA A 82 0.26 13.57 4.61
C ALA A 82 -0.93 14.53 4.41
N LEU A 83 -2.12 14.17 4.91
CA LEU A 83 -3.33 14.97 4.73
C LEU A 83 -3.81 15.59 6.03
N ARG A 84 -4.06 16.90 6.01
CA ARG A 84 -4.62 17.65 7.12
C ARG A 84 -6.08 18.02 6.81
N GLU A 85 -6.96 17.62 7.70
CA GLU A 85 -8.37 17.96 7.66
C GLU A 85 -8.75 18.68 8.97
N GLY A 86 -9.16 19.94 8.86
CA GLY A 86 -9.43 20.75 10.06
C GLY A 86 -8.17 21.18 10.84
N GLY A 87 -8.32 21.47 12.14
CA GLY A 87 -7.26 22.03 12.98
C GLY A 87 -6.39 21.01 13.72
N GLY A 88 -6.54 19.70 13.45
CA GLY A 88 -5.81 18.63 14.14
C GLY A 88 -4.49 18.24 13.48
N LEU A 89 -3.85 17.18 14.01
CA LEU A 89 -2.71 16.55 13.36
C LEU A 89 -3.13 15.98 12.00
N PRO A 90 -2.26 16.04 10.99
CA PRO A 90 -2.51 15.37 9.71
C PRO A 90 -2.55 13.84 9.88
N GLY A 91 -3.19 13.14 8.95
CA GLY A 91 -3.11 11.69 8.82
C GLY A 91 -2.08 11.28 7.76
N ASN A 92 -1.42 10.15 7.96
CA ASN A 92 -0.75 9.43 6.88
C ASN A 92 -1.85 8.63 6.18
N GLU A 93 -2.34 9.13 5.05
CA GLU A 93 -3.52 8.55 4.39
C GLU A 93 -3.17 7.96 3.02
N LEU A 94 -3.48 6.69 2.83
CA LEU A 94 -3.47 6.09 1.51
C LEU A 94 -4.68 6.61 0.74
N VAL A 95 -4.40 7.28 -0.37
CA VAL A 95 -5.37 7.91 -1.26
C VAL A 95 -5.48 7.08 -2.53
N LEU A 96 -6.70 6.69 -2.90
CA LEU A 96 -7.03 6.07 -4.17
C LEU A 96 -7.80 7.08 -5.02
N ALA A 97 -7.26 7.42 -6.20
CA ALA A 97 -7.95 8.18 -7.22
C ALA A 97 -8.47 7.25 -8.31
N GLY A 98 -9.75 7.33 -8.61
CA GLY A 98 -10.41 6.59 -9.67
C GLY A 98 -10.37 7.31 -11.03
N PRO A 99 -10.63 6.60 -12.13
CA PRO A 99 -10.64 7.16 -13.48
C PRO A 99 -11.73 8.24 -13.69
N ASP A 100 -12.76 8.22 -12.87
CA ASP A 100 -13.85 9.21 -12.80
C ASP A 100 -13.52 10.43 -11.93
N GLY A 101 -12.31 10.47 -11.35
CA GLY A 101 -11.87 11.52 -10.42
C GLY A 101 -12.35 11.33 -8.98
N ALA A 102 -13.08 10.24 -8.68
CA ALA A 102 -13.46 9.92 -7.31
C ALA A 102 -12.24 9.65 -6.45
N ILE A 103 -12.29 10.08 -5.20
CA ILE A 103 -11.23 9.88 -4.21
C ILE A 103 -11.76 9.03 -3.06
N GLN A 104 -11.03 7.97 -2.74
CA GLN A 104 -11.24 7.18 -1.53
C GLN A 104 -9.97 7.25 -0.66
N ARG A 105 -10.11 7.16 0.65
CA ARG A 105 -9.01 7.36 1.60
C ARG A 105 -9.04 6.31 2.70
N TYR A 106 -7.85 5.91 3.12
CA TYR A 106 -7.61 5.10 4.30
C TYR A 106 -6.54 5.77 5.15
N ARG A 107 -6.83 6.08 6.41
CA ARG A 107 -5.84 6.62 7.35
C ARG A 107 -5.13 5.48 8.06
N LYS A 108 -3.79 5.51 8.06
CA LYS A 108 -2.93 4.57 8.79
C LYS A 108 -3.41 4.40 10.23
N ILE A 109 -3.71 3.15 10.61
CA ILE A 109 -4.22 2.82 11.94
C ILE A 109 -3.09 2.86 12.97
N HIS A 110 -1.88 2.40 12.59
CA HIS A 110 -0.74 2.29 13.50
C HIS A 110 0.37 3.27 13.10
N PRO A 111 0.38 4.51 13.61
CA PRO A 111 1.55 5.39 13.49
C PRO A 111 2.78 4.72 14.10
N PHE A 112 3.95 4.90 13.45
CA PHE A 112 5.20 4.28 13.88
C PHE A 112 5.80 5.04 15.08
N SER A 113 5.38 4.67 16.29
CA SER A 113 5.74 5.33 17.55
C SER A 113 7.26 5.35 17.82
N TYR A 114 8.00 4.31 17.37
CA TYR A 114 9.45 4.25 17.52
C TYR A 114 10.16 5.43 16.81
N ALA A 115 9.59 5.97 15.73
CA ALA A 115 10.09 7.16 15.03
C ALA A 115 9.34 8.45 15.44
N GLY A 116 8.47 8.39 16.45
CA GLY A 116 7.70 9.54 16.88
C GLY A 116 6.54 9.93 15.96
N GLU A 117 6.11 9.07 15.03
CA GLU A 117 5.04 9.39 14.08
C GLU A 117 3.73 9.76 14.83
N ASN A 118 3.45 9.11 15.96
CA ASN A 118 2.27 9.40 16.80
C ASN A 118 2.23 10.82 17.39
N ASP A 119 3.36 11.53 17.43
CA ASP A 119 3.42 12.91 17.92
C ASP A 119 3.12 13.93 16.81
N HIS A 120 3.17 13.48 15.54
CA HIS A 120 3.03 14.30 14.34
C HIS A 120 1.84 13.95 13.48
N TYR A 121 1.33 12.72 13.57
CA TYR A 121 0.24 12.19 12.75
C TYR A 121 -0.85 11.55 13.59
N ALA A 122 -2.09 11.86 13.25
CA ALA A 122 -3.26 11.22 13.86
C ALA A 122 -3.41 9.78 13.36
N ALA A 123 -3.69 8.85 14.28
CA ALA A 123 -4.05 7.48 13.94
C ALA A 123 -5.43 7.39 13.28
N GLY A 124 -5.60 6.40 12.40
CA GLY A 124 -6.88 5.98 11.87
C GLY A 124 -7.62 5.05 12.86
N ASP A 125 -8.91 4.88 12.63
CA ASP A 125 -9.80 4.08 13.48
C ASP A 125 -10.66 3.08 12.67
N ARG A 126 -10.51 3.06 11.34
CA ARG A 126 -11.34 2.27 10.44
C ARG A 126 -10.54 1.56 9.37
N ILE A 127 -10.92 0.30 9.11
CA ILE A 127 -10.49 -0.45 7.94
C ILE A 127 -11.37 -0.03 6.76
N ALA A 128 -10.77 0.18 5.60
CA ALA A 128 -11.47 0.42 4.35
C ALA A 128 -11.30 -0.78 3.42
N THR A 129 -12.31 -1.07 2.60
CA THR A 129 -12.20 -2.00 1.48
C THR A 129 -12.80 -1.33 0.25
N TRP A 130 -12.06 -1.34 -0.84
CA TRP A 130 -12.43 -0.71 -2.11
C TRP A 130 -12.71 -1.78 -3.16
N GLU A 131 -13.58 -1.48 -4.10
CA GLU A 131 -13.77 -2.31 -5.28
C GLU A 131 -13.05 -1.68 -6.47
N ILE A 132 -12.10 -2.41 -7.05
CA ILE A 132 -11.28 -1.96 -8.18
C ILE A 132 -11.29 -3.05 -9.24
N ALA A 133 -11.89 -2.79 -10.40
CA ALA A 133 -11.94 -3.75 -11.51
C ALA A 133 -12.40 -5.16 -11.06
N GLY A 134 -13.43 -5.23 -10.22
CA GLY A 134 -14.00 -6.49 -9.70
C GLY A 134 -13.16 -7.19 -8.62
N VAL A 135 -12.14 -6.54 -8.07
CA VAL A 135 -11.30 -7.05 -6.97
C VAL A 135 -11.57 -6.23 -5.70
N ARG A 136 -11.82 -6.89 -4.58
CA ARG A 136 -11.95 -6.26 -3.26
C ARG A 136 -10.57 -6.01 -2.68
N VAL A 137 -10.18 -4.74 -2.63
CA VAL A 137 -8.85 -4.28 -2.23
C VAL A 137 -8.90 -3.59 -0.87
N THR A 138 -8.13 -4.08 0.10
CA THR A 138 -8.00 -3.47 1.43
C THR A 138 -6.62 -2.82 1.57
N PRO A 139 -6.55 -1.49 1.78
CA PRO A 139 -5.31 -0.76 1.93
C PRO A 139 -4.75 -0.83 3.35
N PHE A 140 -3.42 -0.87 3.46
CA PHE A 140 -2.67 -0.67 4.70
C PHE A 140 -1.40 0.15 4.42
N VAL A 141 -0.86 0.79 5.46
CA VAL A 141 0.32 1.64 5.32
C VAL A 141 1.43 1.17 6.27
N CYS A 142 2.53 0.72 5.69
CA CYS A 142 3.84 0.48 6.31
C CYS A 142 3.77 -0.29 7.66
N TYR A 143 3.74 0.42 8.76
CA TYR A 143 3.76 -0.17 10.11
C TYR A 143 2.53 -1.03 10.41
N ASP A 144 1.39 -0.78 9.75
CA ASP A 144 0.21 -1.66 9.84
C ASP A 144 0.54 -3.11 9.50
N LEU A 145 1.53 -3.34 8.62
CA LEU A 145 1.97 -4.68 8.23
C LEU A 145 2.40 -5.55 9.42
N ARG A 146 2.83 -4.95 10.54
CA ARG A 146 3.24 -5.71 11.73
C ARG A 146 2.08 -6.29 12.52
N PHE A 147 0.88 -5.76 12.35
CA PHE A 147 -0.29 -6.06 13.17
C PHE A 147 -1.21 -7.02 12.41
N ALA A 148 -1.14 -8.31 12.78
CA ALA A 148 -1.91 -9.36 12.10
C ALA A 148 -3.42 -9.20 12.28
N ASP A 149 -3.84 -8.64 13.38
CA ASP A 149 -5.24 -8.48 13.77
C ASP A 149 -6.05 -7.63 12.78
N VAL A 150 -5.50 -6.53 12.27
CA VAL A 150 -6.20 -5.69 11.27
C VAL A 150 -6.36 -6.42 9.92
N PHE A 151 -5.36 -7.22 9.51
CA PHE A 151 -5.46 -8.09 8.34
C PHE A 151 -6.47 -9.20 8.56
N TRP A 152 -6.46 -9.78 9.77
CA TRP A 152 -7.35 -10.85 10.16
C TRP A 152 -8.82 -10.41 10.11
N VAL A 153 -9.13 -9.24 10.66
CA VAL A 153 -10.48 -8.68 10.64
C VAL A 153 -10.94 -8.40 9.21
N ALA A 154 -10.07 -7.84 8.37
CA ALA A 154 -10.38 -7.51 6.98
C ALA A 154 -10.50 -8.75 6.07
N GLY A 155 -9.82 -9.84 6.42
CA GLY A 155 -9.59 -11.00 5.55
C GLY A 155 -10.81 -11.55 4.81
N PRO A 156 -11.97 -11.77 5.48
CA PRO A 156 -13.16 -12.31 4.81
C PRO A 156 -13.69 -11.44 3.67
N ALA A 157 -13.50 -10.12 3.74
CA ALA A 157 -13.96 -9.14 2.75
C ALA A 157 -12.89 -8.76 1.71
N THR A 158 -11.68 -9.36 1.77
CA THR A 158 -10.52 -8.92 0.99
C THR A 158 -10.07 -9.98 0.00
N ASP A 159 -9.87 -9.60 -1.26
CA ASP A 159 -9.22 -10.44 -2.29
C ASP A 159 -7.73 -10.08 -2.41
N ALA A 160 -7.39 -8.80 -2.24
CA ALA A 160 -6.02 -8.30 -2.28
C ALA A 160 -5.79 -7.21 -1.23
N TYR A 161 -4.69 -7.28 -0.50
CA TYR A 161 -4.19 -6.18 0.31
C TYR A 161 -3.23 -5.32 -0.50
N VAL A 162 -3.33 -4.00 -0.38
CA VAL A 162 -2.29 -3.07 -0.83
C VAL A 162 -1.54 -2.56 0.38
N VAL A 163 -0.23 -2.74 0.40
CA VAL A 163 0.65 -2.26 1.48
C VAL A 163 1.71 -1.35 0.88
N VAL A 164 1.66 -0.07 1.22
CA VAL A 164 2.65 0.93 0.78
C VAL A 164 3.58 1.32 1.91
N ALA A 165 4.89 1.48 1.65
CA ALA A 165 5.86 1.64 2.72
C ALA A 165 7.06 2.55 2.39
N ASN A 166 7.63 3.13 3.46
CA ASN A 166 9.01 3.56 3.62
C ASN A 166 9.69 2.59 4.62
N TRP A 167 9.91 1.35 4.21
CA TRP A 167 10.46 0.32 5.09
C TRP A 167 11.97 0.25 4.98
N PRO A 168 12.74 0.57 6.06
CA PRO A 168 14.19 0.68 5.99
C PRO A 168 14.90 -0.64 5.66
N ALA A 169 16.03 -0.54 4.97
CA ALA A 169 16.86 -1.67 4.57
C ALA A 169 17.32 -2.53 5.76
N SER A 170 17.56 -1.92 6.94
CA SER A 170 17.94 -2.64 8.16
C SER A 170 16.89 -3.65 8.65
N ARG A 171 15.66 -3.57 8.16
CA ARG A 171 14.56 -4.47 8.49
C ARG A 171 13.95 -5.16 7.27
N GLN A 172 14.72 -5.30 6.18
CA GLN A 172 14.27 -5.89 4.90
C GLN A 172 13.74 -7.31 5.07
N GLN A 173 14.37 -8.12 5.93
CA GLN A 173 13.88 -9.47 6.21
C GLN A 173 12.47 -9.45 6.83
N HIS A 174 12.19 -8.50 7.75
CA HIS A 174 10.85 -8.38 8.34
C HIS A 174 9.81 -8.03 7.27
N TRP A 175 10.14 -7.09 6.35
CA TRP A 175 9.28 -6.72 5.24
C TRP A 175 8.88 -7.96 4.43
N ARG A 176 9.85 -8.69 3.91
CA ARG A 176 9.63 -9.89 3.08
C ARG A 176 8.83 -10.96 3.81
N SER A 177 9.21 -11.28 5.06
CA SER A 177 8.55 -12.32 5.84
C SER A 177 7.09 -11.95 6.16
N LEU A 178 6.82 -10.70 6.55
CA LEU A 178 5.47 -10.27 6.92
C LEU A 178 4.55 -10.18 5.70
N VAL A 179 5.02 -9.71 4.56
CA VAL A 179 4.23 -9.66 3.33
C VAL A 179 3.74 -11.07 2.94
N VAL A 180 4.65 -12.07 2.98
CA VAL A 180 4.30 -13.46 2.70
C VAL A 180 3.34 -14.02 3.76
N ALA A 181 3.59 -13.75 5.05
CA ALA A 181 2.73 -14.21 6.13
C ALA A 181 1.29 -13.68 5.99
N ARG A 182 1.12 -12.38 5.67
CA ARG A 182 -0.21 -11.78 5.47
C ARG A 182 -0.98 -12.41 4.30
N ALA A 183 -0.28 -12.80 3.24
CA ALA A 183 -0.91 -13.50 2.12
C ALA A 183 -1.41 -14.90 2.53
N ILE A 184 -0.55 -15.69 3.20
CA ILE A 184 -0.85 -17.06 3.60
C ILE A 184 -1.99 -17.10 4.62
N GLU A 185 -1.88 -16.35 5.72
CA GLU A 185 -2.84 -16.39 6.83
C GLU A 185 -4.23 -15.88 6.46
N ASN A 186 -4.34 -15.05 5.40
CA ASN A 186 -5.61 -14.49 4.93
C ASN A 186 -6.08 -15.08 3.61
N GLN A 187 -5.30 -15.98 2.99
CA GLN A 187 -5.59 -16.57 1.67
C GLN A 187 -6.02 -15.48 0.66
N ALA A 188 -5.22 -14.42 0.59
CA ALA A 188 -5.46 -13.25 -0.25
C ALA A 188 -4.15 -12.80 -0.89
N TYR A 189 -4.24 -12.07 -2.00
CA TYR A 189 -3.04 -11.43 -2.55
C TYR A 189 -2.51 -10.35 -1.60
N VAL A 190 -1.19 -10.11 -1.64
CA VAL A 190 -0.58 -8.91 -1.07
C VAL A 190 0.23 -8.19 -2.14
N ILE A 191 -0.17 -6.97 -2.45
CA ILE A 191 0.48 -6.03 -3.37
C ILE A 191 1.30 -5.09 -2.49
N ALA A 192 2.61 -5.31 -2.41
CA ALA A 192 3.49 -4.62 -1.46
C ALA A 192 4.47 -3.70 -2.19
N VAL A 193 4.39 -2.39 -1.94
CA VAL A 193 5.26 -1.38 -2.56
C VAL A 193 6.11 -0.70 -1.50
N ASN A 194 7.43 -0.82 -1.63
CA ASN A 194 8.40 -0.12 -0.81
C ASN A 194 9.25 0.80 -1.67
N ARG A 195 9.68 1.93 -1.12
CA ARG A 195 10.63 2.84 -1.78
C ARG A 195 12.06 2.28 -1.81
N VAL A 196 12.90 2.88 -2.64
CA VAL A 196 14.37 2.71 -2.66
C VAL A 196 15.08 4.01 -2.31
N GLY A 197 16.41 4.02 -2.32
CA GLY A 197 17.26 5.18 -2.13
C GLY A 197 17.46 5.56 -0.67
N ALA A 198 17.58 6.84 -0.37
CA ALA A 198 17.84 7.36 0.97
C ALA A 198 16.90 8.53 1.32
N GLY A 199 16.63 8.72 2.61
CA GLY A 199 15.83 9.85 3.10
C GLY A 199 15.66 9.78 4.61
N GLY A 200 15.57 10.93 5.29
CA GLY A 200 15.44 11.00 6.74
C GLY A 200 16.55 10.30 7.53
N GLY A 201 17.77 10.22 6.96
CA GLY A 201 18.91 9.53 7.59
C GLY A 201 18.89 8.01 7.45
N LEU A 202 17.95 7.42 6.69
CA LEU A 202 17.81 5.99 6.50
C LEU A 202 18.03 5.62 5.02
N SER A 203 18.43 4.37 4.78
CA SER A 203 18.49 3.73 3.46
C SER A 203 17.34 2.76 3.28
N TYR A 204 16.90 2.62 2.03
CA TYR A 204 15.76 1.80 1.62
C TYR A 204 16.16 0.90 0.46
N ALA A 205 15.92 -0.39 0.60
CA ALA A 205 16.34 -1.40 -0.37
C ALA A 205 15.23 -1.84 -1.35
N GLY A 206 14.03 -1.28 -1.24
CA GLY A 206 12.91 -1.70 -2.06
C GLY A 206 12.33 -3.04 -1.63
N GLY A 207 12.35 -4.03 -2.53
CA GLY A 207 11.73 -5.34 -2.31
C GLY A 207 10.22 -5.30 -2.48
N SER A 208 9.74 -4.44 -3.39
CA SER A 208 8.34 -4.44 -3.81
C SER A 208 8.00 -5.77 -4.47
N CYS A 209 6.83 -6.32 -4.14
CA CYS A 209 6.44 -7.62 -4.68
C CYS A 209 4.92 -7.82 -4.66
N VAL A 210 4.46 -8.78 -5.44
CA VAL A 210 3.11 -9.35 -5.34
C VAL A 210 3.22 -10.78 -4.85
N VAL A 211 2.51 -11.08 -3.78
CA VAL A 211 2.43 -12.42 -3.19
C VAL A 211 1.02 -12.96 -3.39
N GLY A 212 0.90 -14.16 -3.94
CA GLY A 212 -0.37 -14.85 -4.15
C GLY A 212 -0.94 -15.46 -2.86
N PRO A 213 -2.21 -15.92 -2.88
CA PRO A 213 -2.94 -16.35 -1.68
C PRO A 213 -2.36 -17.59 -0.99
N MET A 214 -1.44 -18.32 -1.61
CA MET A 214 -0.70 -19.44 -1.04
C MET A 214 0.75 -19.10 -0.68
N GLY A 215 1.12 -17.79 -0.68
CA GLY A 215 2.45 -17.33 -0.29
C GLY A 215 3.52 -17.36 -1.40
N ALA A 216 3.18 -17.75 -2.63
CA ALA A 216 4.10 -17.69 -3.74
C ALA A 216 4.33 -16.22 -4.16
N ILE A 217 5.59 -15.83 -4.34
CA ILE A 217 5.92 -14.51 -4.89
C ILE A 217 5.72 -14.58 -6.41
N GLU A 218 4.75 -13.84 -6.93
CA GLU A 218 4.34 -13.88 -8.33
C GLU A 218 5.00 -12.78 -9.17
N ALA A 219 5.34 -11.66 -8.52
CA ALA A 219 6.18 -10.60 -9.10
C ALA A 219 7.11 -10.06 -8.02
N ASP A 220 8.37 -9.85 -8.37
CA ASP A 220 9.42 -9.45 -7.44
C ASP A 220 10.33 -8.40 -8.09
N ALA A 221 10.39 -7.22 -7.52
CA ALA A 221 11.25 -6.15 -8.00
C ALA A 221 12.73 -6.54 -7.96
N ASP A 222 13.17 -7.28 -6.93
CA ASP A 222 14.58 -7.69 -6.80
C ASP A 222 14.96 -8.68 -7.91
N ALA A 223 14.08 -9.63 -8.24
CA ALA A 223 14.29 -10.58 -9.33
C ALA A 223 14.19 -9.93 -10.72
N ALA A 224 13.40 -8.86 -10.85
CA ALA A 224 13.23 -8.12 -12.10
C ALA A 224 14.34 -7.09 -12.39
N GLY A 225 15.38 -7.04 -11.56
CA GLY A 225 16.52 -6.11 -11.71
C GLY A 225 16.48 -4.89 -10.79
N GLY A 226 15.49 -4.80 -9.90
CA GLY A 226 15.39 -3.75 -8.87
C GLY A 226 16.19 -4.03 -7.60
N SER A 227 17.06 -5.05 -7.60
CA SER A 227 17.94 -5.37 -6.49
C SER A 227 18.96 -4.26 -6.22
N GLY A 228 19.38 -4.14 -4.95
CA GLY A 228 20.37 -3.13 -4.57
C GLY A 228 19.81 -1.71 -4.51
N GLY A 229 18.49 -1.53 -4.46
CA GLY A 229 17.85 -0.22 -4.33
C GLY A 229 17.61 0.51 -5.66
N SER A 230 17.44 -0.21 -6.76
CA SER A 230 17.14 0.36 -8.07
C SER A 230 15.65 0.69 -8.23
N GLU A 231 15.37 1.78 -8.93
CA GLU A 231 14.01 2.13 -9.33
C GLU A 231 13.50 1.20 -10.44
N ILE A 232 12.31 0.66 -10.25
CA ILE A 232 11.70 -0.25 -11.23
C ILE A 232 10.17 -0.18 -11.16
N THR A 233 9.51 -0.49 -12.28
CA THR A 233 8.07 -0.78 -12.31
C THR A 233 7.88 -2.24 -12.65
N ILE A 234 7.15 -2.97 -11.81
CA ILE A 234 6.77 -4.37 -12.05
C ILE A 234 5.28 -4.49 -12.25
N LEU A 235 4.86 -5.48 -13.01
CA LEU A 235 3.46 -5.76 -13.34
C LEU A 235 3.07 -7.14 -12.83
N ALA A 236 1.82 -7.29 -12.37
CA ALA A 236 1.23 -8.57 -11.98
C ALA A 236 -0.26 -8.61 -12.30
N GLU A 237 -0.80 -9.83 -12.31
CA GLU A 237 -2.24 -10.06 -12.44
C GLU A 237 -2.83 -10.47 -11.08
N ILE A 238 -3.96 -9.88 -10.72
CA ILE A 238 -4.73 -10.22 -9.53
C ILE A 238 -6.05 -10.85 -9.97
N ASP A 239 -6.24 -12.11 -9.59
CA ASP A 239 -7.42 -12.89 -9.96
C ASP A 239 -8.24 -13.23 -8.71
N PRO A 240 -9.40 -12.59 -8.49
CA PRO A 240 -10.27 -12.90 -7.35
C PRO A 240 -10.87 -14.33 -7.42
N ALA A 241 -10.99 -14.91 -8.61
CA ALA A 241 -11.46 -16.29 -8.75
C ALA A 241 -10.46 -17.29 -8.15
N ARG A 242 -9.15 -17.00 -8.26
CA ARG A 242 -8.11 -17.81 -7.61
C ARG A 242 -8.20 -17.72 -6.09
N VAL A 243 -8.49 -16.54 -5.53
CA VAL A 243 -8.72 -16.38 -4.08
C VAL A 243 -9.90 -17.24 -3.63
N ALA A 244 -11.01 -17.17 -4.36
CA ALA A 244 -12.19 -17.98 -4.07
C ALA A 244 -11.90 -19.49 -4.15
N ALA A 245 -11.16 -19.93 -5.17
CA ALA A 245 -10.76 -21.33 -5.34
C ALA A 245 -9.88 -21.83 -4.19
N VAL A 246 -8.87 -21.06 -3.80
CA VAL A 246 -7.97 -21.41 -2.67
C VAL A 246 -8.76 -21.52 -1.38
N ARG A 247 -9.68 -20.59 -1.09
CA ARG A 247 -10.52 -20.63 0.12
C ARG A 247 -11.52 -21.78 0.12
N ALA A 248 -11.98 -22.20 -1.04
CA ALA A 248 -12.86 -23.38 -1.16
C ALA A 248 -12.09 -24.68 -0.96
N GLU A 249 -10.87 -24.78 -1.46
CA GLU A 249 -10.02 -25.97 -1.34
C GLU A 249 -9.47 -26.14 0.08
N PHE A 250 -9.06 -25.02 0.72
CA PHE A 250 -8.49 -24.99 2.08
C PHE A 250 -9.28 -24.01 2.96
N PRO A 251 -10.45 -24.39 3.51
CA PRO A 251 -11.38 -23.45 4.16
C PRO A 251 -10.97 -23.05 5.60
N PHE A 252 -9.70 -22.97 5.93
CA PHE A 252 -9.23 -22.70 7.30
C PHE A 252 -9.59 -21.28 7.81
N LEU A 253 -10.03 -20.38 6.95
CA LEU A 253 -10.57 -19.09 7.41
C LEU A 253 -11.87 -19.27 8.19
N ALA A 254 -12.61 -20.37 7.96
CA ALA A 254 -13.80 -20.72 8.73
C ALA A 254 -13.45 -21.15 10.18
N ASP A 255 -12.24 -21.61 10.42
CA ASP A 255 -11.76 -22.02 11.75
C ASP A 255 -11.32 -20.82 12.62
N ARG A 256 -11.42 -19.59 12.10
CA ARG A 256 -11.06 -18.39 12.85
C ARG A 256 -11.94 -18.24 14.07
N CYS A 257 -11.34 -18.11 15.26
CA CYS A 257 -12.05 -17.75 16.47
C CYS A 257 -12.38 -16.25 16.43
N THR A 258 -13.58 -15.88 16.87
CA THR A 258 -13.94 -14.49 17.15
C THR A 258 -13.12 -13.96 18.35
N ALA A 259 -13.10 -12.67 18.59
CA ALA A 259 -12.24 -11.99 19.56
C ALA A 259 -12.31 -12.47 21.04
N GLY A 260 -13.15 -13.47 21.37
CA GLY A 260 -13.27 -14.09 22.68
C GLY A 260 -12.36 -15.30 22.96
N GLY A 261 -11.63 -15.81 21.95
CA GLY A 261 -10.74 -16.96 22.12
C GLY A 261 -11.40 -18.35 21.88
N PRO A 262 -10.73 -19.45 22.24
CA PRO A 262 -11.16 -20.83 21.91
C PRO A 262 -12.51 -21.27 22.50
N SER A 263 -13.02 -20.58 23.51
CA SER A 263 -14.30 -20.90 24.18
C SER A 263 -15.54 -20.59 23.35
N ASP A 264 -15.40 -19.81 22.27
CA ASP A 264 -16.51 -19.35 21.42
C ASP A 264 -16.72 -20.18 20.15
N ARG A 265 -16.12 -21.37 20.06
CA ARG A 265 -16.38 -22.29 18.94
C ARG A 265 -17.76 -22.91 19.10
N PRO A 266 -18.66 -22.80 18.10
CA PRO A 266 -19.85 -23.64 18.10
C PRO A 266 -19.43 -25.11 18.03
N ASN A 267 -19.97 -25.93 18.91
CA ASN A 267 -19.78 -27.38 18.93
C ASN A 267 -20.29 -28.02 17.62
#